data_d4d2c20c2e02dfcf5b4f0e959a9b61ab
#
_entry.id   d4d2c20c2e02dfcf5b4f0e959a9b61ab
#
_cell.length_a   1.000
_cell.length_b   1.000
_cell.length_c   1.000
_cell.angle_alpha   90.00
_cell.angle_beta   90.00
_cell.angle_gamma   90.00
#
_symmetry.space_group_name_H-M   'P 1'
#
loop_
_entity.id
_entity.type
_entity.pdbx_description
1 polymer ?
#
loop_
_entity_poly.entity_id
_entity_poly.type
_entity_poly.pdbx_seq_one_letter_code
_entity_poly.pdbx_strand_id
1 'polypeptide(L)'
;MLGKIVKVVVDRPLGSVHPNHKDIVYTVNYGYVPKIMAGDGEEQDAYILGVDVPLSEFTGKVVAVIHRKNDIEDKWVVAPENLVISKEEILEAVHFQEQYFDIEIEM
;
A
#
# COMPACT_ATOMS: atom_id res chain seq x y z
N MET A 1 7.20 -3.65 -12.08
CA MET A 1 5.90 -3.59 -11.43
C MET A 1 5.22 -2.25 -11.60
N LEU A 2 5.99 -1.19 -11.64
CA LEU A 2 5.43 0.14 -11.96
C LEU A 2 4.66 0.11 -13.29
N GLY A 3 3.46 0.68 -13.27
CA GLY A 3 2.58 0.73 -14.43
C GLY A 3 1.70 -0.50 -14.63
N LYS A 4 1.92 -1.57 -13.89
CA LYS A 4 1.13 -2.80 -14.03
C LYS A 4 -0.25 -2.64 -13.39
N ILE A 5 -1.28 -3.18 -14.03
CA ILE A 5 -2.63 -3.25 -13.48
C ILE A 5 -2.73 -4.51 -12.63
N VAL A 6 -3.13 -4.36 -11.38
CA VAL A 6 -3.24 -5.47 -10.43
C VAL A 6 -4.55 -5.37 -9.65
N LYS A 7 -4.99 -6.52 -9.13
CA LYS A 7 -6.11 -6.60 -8.19
C LYS A 7 -5.54 -6.72 -6.78
N VAL A 8 -6.01 -5.89 -5.88
CA VAL A 8 -5.67 -5.93 -4.45
C VAL A 8 -6.88 -6.45 -3.69
N VAL A 9 -6.67 -7.48 -2.87
CA VAL A 9 -7.66 -7.93 -1.90
C VAL A 9 -7.41 -7.15 -0.62
N VAL A 10 -8.43 -6.44 -0.14
CA VAL A 10 -8.30 -5.58 1.04
C VAL A 10 -8.63 -6.38 2.29
N ASP A 11 -7.65 -6.58 3.14
CA ASP A 11 -7.82 -7.24 4.44
C ASP A 11 -7.76 -6.24 5.60
N ARG A 12 -7.34 -5.00 5.33
CA ARG A 12 -7.33 -3.91 6.30
C ARG A 12 -7.97 -2.67 5.67
N PRO A 13 -9.31 -2.60 5.70
CA PRO A 13 -10.02 -1.49 5.08
C PRO A 13 -9.72 -0.16 5.77
N LEU A 14 -9.90 0.93 5.02
CA LEU A 14 -9.84 2.28 5.57
C LEU A 14 -10.72 2.37 6.82
N GLY A 15 -10.16 2.89 7.90
CA GLY A 15 -10.83 3.00 9.19
C GLY A 15 -10.62 1.82 10.12
N SER A 16 -10.04 0.71 9.65
CA SER A 16 -9.78 -0.44 10.51
C SER A 16 -8.56 -0.20 11.39
N VAL A 17 -8.44 -1.01 12.46
CA VAL A 17 -7.35 -0.92 13.42
C VAL A 17 -6.37 -2.06 13.16
N HIS A 18 -5.08 -1.77 13.28
CA HIS A 18 -4.03 -2.77 13.13
C HIS A 18 -4.22 -3.90 14.16
N PRO A 19 -4.16 -5.18 13.77
CA PRO A 19 -4.45 -6.29 14.69
C PRO A 19 -3.52 -6.38 15.89
N ASN A 20 -2.27 -5.94 15.76
CA ASN A 20 -1.27 -6.02 16.82
C ASN A 20 -0.91 -4.66 17.44
N HIS A 21 -1.40 -3.56 16.88
CA HIS A 21 -1.08 -2.19 17.33
C HIS A 21 -2.34 -1.34 17.28
N LYS A 22 -3.07 -1.31 18.39
CA LYS A 22 -4.39 -0.65 18.47
C LYS A 22 -4.35 0.85 18.27
N ASP A 23 -3.19 1.46 18.38
CA ASP A 23 -2.98 2.88 18.13
C ASP A 23 -2.78 3.20 16.65
N ILE A 24 -2.67 2.18 15.79
CA ILE A 24 -2.55 2.37 14.34
C ILE A 24 -3.91 2.15 13.70
N VAL A 25 -4.47 3.23 13.15
CA VAL A 25 -5.71 3.19 12.37
C VAL A 25 -5.35 3.38 10.90
N TYR A 26 -5.88 2.51 10.05
CA TYR A 26 -5.63 2.61 8.61
C TYR A 26 -6.39 3.80 8.03
N THR A 27 -5.65 4.78 7.55
CA THR A 27 -6.22 5.98 6.91
C THR A 27 -6.38 5.80 5.41
N VAL A 28 -5.94 4.67 4.88
CA VAL A 28 -6.14 4.24 3.49
C VAL A 28 -6.43 2.74 3.51
N ASN A 29 -6.98 2.23 2.41
CA ASN A 29 -7.17 0.78 2.26
C ASN A 29 -5.83 0.09 2.08
N TYR A 30 -5.69 -1.10 2.62
CA TYR A 30 -4.45 -1.86 2.60
C TYR A 30 -4.79 -3.34 2.45
N GLY A 31 -3.97 -4.04 1.69
CA GLY A 31 -4.18 -5.45 1.48
C GLY A 31 -3.01 -6.10 0.77
N TYR A 32 -3.31 -7.03 -0.11
CA TYR A 32 -2.28 -7.80 -0.81
C TYR A 32 -2.72 -8.12 -2.24
N VAL A 33 -1.73 -8.38 -3.09
CA VAL A 33 -1.94 -8.80 -4.48
C VAL A 33 -1.88 -10.31 -4.52
N PRO A 34 -3.01 -11.01 -4.80
CA PRO A 34 -3.03 -12.48 -4.82
C PRO A 34 -2.03 -13.04 -5.84
N LYS A 35 -1.36 -14.13 -5.45
CA LYS A 35 -0.44 -14.90 -6.31
C LYS A 35 0.85 -14.17 -6.70
N ILE A 36 1.10 -12.97 -6.19
CA ILE A 36 2.37 -12.26 -6.36
C ILE A 36 3.11 -12.35 -5.04
N MET A 37 4.25 -13.03 -5.04
CA MET A 37 5.03 -13.25 -3.82
C MET A 37 6.04 -12.13 -3.64
N ALA A 38 6.13 -11.63 -2.40
CA ALA A 38 7.15 -10.66 -2.00
C ALA A 38 8.43 -11.36 -1.53
N GLY A 39 9.44 -10.58 -1.21
CA GLY A 39 10.73 -11.10 -0.78
C GLY A 39 10.70 -11.88 0.54
N ASP A 40 9.66 -11.69 1.35
CA ASP A 40 9.49 -12.39 2.63
C ASP A 40 8.76 -13.73 2.50
N GLY A 41 8.39 -14.14 1.29
CA GLY A 41 7.68 -15.39 1.04
C GLY A 41 6.16 -15.29 1.20
N GLU A 42 5.65 -14.13 1.59
CA GLU A 42 4.21 -13.85 1.68
C GLU A 42 3.73 -13.14 0.42
N GLU A 43 2.42 -13.04 0.23
CA GLU A 43 1.88 -12.30 -0.91
C GLU A 43 2.20 -10.81 -0.80
N GLN A 44 2.38 -10.16 -1.95
CA GLN A 44 2.83 -8.76 -2.01
C GLN A 44 1.81 -7.82 -1.38
N ASP A 45 2.21 -7.11 -0.34
CA ASP A 45 1.37 -6.09 0.31
C ASP A 45 1.24 -4.84 -0.55
N ALA A 46 0.09 -4.20 -0.47
CA ALA A 46 -0.20 -3.00 -1.23
C ALA A 46 -1.09 -2.03 -0.46
N TYR A 47 -0.76 -0.74 -0.59
CA TYR A 47 -1.63 0.37 -0.20
C TYR A 47 -2.49 0.75 -1.40
N ILE A 48 -3.74 1.12 -1.16
CA ILE A 48 -4.61 1.70 -2.19
C ILE A 48 -4.80 3.17 -1.87
N LEU A 49 -4.37 4.04 -2.76
CA LEU A 49 -4.53 5.48 -2.62
C LEU A 49 -5.54 6.01 -3.64
N GLY A 50 -6.13 7.16 -3.34
CA GLY A 50 -7.09 7.79 -4.24
C GLY A 50 -8.53 7.33 -4.08
N VAL A 51 -8.80 6.45 -3.10
CA VAL A 51 -10.15 6.01 -2.76
C VAL A 51 -10.33 6.23 -1.27
N ASP A 52 -11.30 7.02 -0.88
CA ASP A 52 -11.49 7.47 0.50
C ASP A 52 -12.67 6.80 1.20
N VAL A 53 -13.07 5.63 0.73
CA VAL A 53 -14.11 4.79 1.36
C VAL A 53 -13.54 3.39 1.60
N PRO A 54 -14.04 2.65 2.61
CA PRO A 54 -13.59 1.28 2.83
C PRO A 54 -13.93 0.38 1.65
N LEU A 55 -12.97 -0.46 1.25
CA LEU A 55 -13.11 -1.39 0.13
C LEU A 55 -12.89 -2.82 0.59
N SER A 56 -13.41 -3.79 -0.16
CA SER A 56 -13.08 -5.22 -0.01
C SER A 56 -12.05 -5.66 -1.03
N GLU A 57 -12.01 -5.02 -2.19
CA GLU A 57 -11.03 -5.26 -3.24
C GLU A 57 -10.95 -4.06 -4.17
N PHE A 58 -9.88 -3.97 -4.94
CA PHE A 58 -9.69 -2.87 -5.87
C PHE A 58 -8.75 -3.29 -6.99
N THR A 59 -9.09 -2.94 -8.22
CA THR A 59 -8.21 -3.14 -9.38
C THR A 59 -7.71 -1.78 -9.83
N GLY A 60 -6.40 -1.61 -9.87
CA GLY A 60 -5.78 -0.34 -10.25
C GLY A 60 -4.35 -0.53 -10.71
N LYS A 61 -3.66 0.59 -10.90
CA LYS A 61 -2.30 0.63 -11.41
C LYS A 61 -1.28 0.79 -10.29
N VAL A 62 -0.18 0.04 -10.37
CA VAL A 62 0.95 0.23 -9.46
C VAL A 62 1.65 1.52 -9.85
N VAL A 63 1.53 2.53 -8.99
CA VAL A 63 2.07 3.88 -9.25
C VAL A 63 3.39 4.12 -8.53
N ALA A 64 3.70 3.32 -7.51
CA ALA A 64 4.94 3.45 -6.76
C ALA A 64 5.28 2.17 -6.03
N VAL A 65 6.55 2.04 -5.66
CA VAL A 65 7.05 0.96 -4.80
C VAL A 65 7.75 1.61 -3.61
N ILE A 66 7.35 1.22 -2.40
CA ILE A 66 7.98 1.68 -1.17
C ILE A 66 9.00 0.63 -0.75
N HIS A 67 10.27 1.01 -0.74
CA HIS A 67 11.36 0.15 -0.30
C HIS A 67 11.69 0.47 1.16
N ARG A 68 11.54 -0.50 2.05
CA ARG A 68 11.95 -0.37 3.45
C ARG A 68 13.43 -0.74 3.55
N LYS A 69 14.29 0.24 3.81
CA LYS A 69 15.74 0.06 3.76
C LYS A 69 16.29 -0.90 4.81
N ASN A 70 15.60 -1.01 5.93
CA ASN A 70 15.99 -1.87 7.06
C ASN A 70 15.13 -3.12 7.16
N ASP A 71 14.46 -3.49 6.08
CA ASP A 71 13.58 -4.65 5.99
C ASP A 71 13.68 -5.24 4.59
N ILE A 72 13.34 -6.51 4.44
CA ILE A 72 13.30 -7.17 3.13
C ILE A 72 11.96 -6.96 2.42
N GLU A 73 10.99 -6.35 3.09
CA GLU A 73 9.65 -6.12 2.57
C GLU A 73 9.55 -4.83 1.78
N ASP A 74 9.00 -4.93 0.57
CA ASP A 74 8.57 -3.77 -0.19
C ASP A 74 7.06 -3.70 -0.14
N LYS A 75 6.51 -2.49 -0.23
CA LYS A 75 5.07 -2.27 -0.32
C LYS A 75 4.75 -1.61 -1.66
N TRP A 76 3.75 -2.12 -2.36
CA TRP A 76 3.29 -1.47 -3.59
C TRP A 76 2.25 -0.41 -3.25
N VAL A 77 2.18 0.61 -4.09
CA VAL A 77 1.14 1.65 -4.01
C VAL A 77 0.31 1.53 -5.27
N VAL A 78 -0.98 1.28 -5.10
CA VAL A 78 -1.94 1.07 -6.19
C VAL A 78 -2.95 2.21 -6.15
N ALA A 79 -3.28 2.76 -7.30
CA ALA A 79 -4.22 3.88 -7.41
C ALA A 79 -5.08 3.71 -8.65
N PRO A 80 -6.20 4.46 -8.76
CA PRO A 80 -6.98 4.49 -10.00
C PRO A 80 -6.11 4.83 -11.19
N GLU A 81 -6.34 4.18 -12.31
CA GLU A 81 -5.46 4.22 -13.48
C GLU A 81 -5.20 5.64 -13.99
N ASN A 82 -6.19 6.53 -13.89
CA ASN A 82 -6.09 7.89 -14.40
C ASN A 82 -5.67 8.92 -13.35
N LEU A 83 -5.40 8.48 -12.13
CA LEU A 83 -5.00 9.39 -11.06
C LEU A 83 -3.51 9.68 -11.14
N VAL A 84 -3.17 10.97 -11.12
CA VAL A 84 -1.78 11.42 -10.98
C VAL A 84 -1.55 11.76 -9.51
N ILE A 85 -0.58 11.11 -8.89
CA ILE A 85 -0.27 11.30 -7.49
C ILE A 85 1.22 11.59 -7.33
N SER A 86 1.55 12.57 -6.49
CA SER A 86 2.94 12.97 -6.25
C SER A 86 3.58 12.09 -5.17
N LYS A 87 4.91 12.10 -5.14
CA LYS A 87 5.68 11.43 -4.10
C LYS A 87 5.32 11.96 -2.71
N GLU A 88 5.14 13.26 -2.58
CA GLU A 88 4.77 13.90 -1.32
C GLU A 88 3.40 13.44 -0.84
N GLU A 89 2.44 13.32 -1.74
CA GLU A 89 1.12 12.81 -1.40
C GLU A 89 1.17 11.37 -0.94
N ILE A 90 2.02 10.54 -1.57
CA ILE A 90 2.22 9.15 -1.15
C ILE A 90 2.83 9.11 0.24
N LEU A 91 3.90 9.86 0.50
CA LEU A 91 4.55 9.92 1.80
C LEU A 91 3.56 10.28 2.90
N GLU A 92 2.74 11.29 2.66
CA GLU A 92 1.74 11.75 3.61
C GLU A 92 0.68 10.66 3.87
N ALA A 93 0.20 10.04 2.80
CA ALA A 93 -0.87 9.02 2.90
C ALA A 93 -0.44 7.77 3.65
N VAL A 94 0.81 7.35 3.53
CA VAL A 94 1.30 6.11 4.15
C VAL A 94 2.03 6.35 5.48
N HIS A 95 2.19 7.59 5.89
CA HIS A 95 2.95 7.96 7.09
C HIS A 95 2.44 7.27 8.36
N PHE A 96 1.14 7.04 8.47
CA PHE A 96 0.53 6.41 9.64
C PHE A 96 1.18 5.08 10.01
N GLN A 97 1.69 4.34 9.03
CA GLN A 97 2.36 3.05 9.24
C GLN A 97 3.85 3.11 8.90
N GLU A 98 4.22 3.80 7.82
CA GLU A 98 5.61 3.82 7.37
C GLU A 98 6.51 4.72 8.21
N GLN A 99 5.95 5.54 9.10
CA GLN A 99 6.74 6.38 10.01
C GLN A 99 7.70 5.58 10.90
N TYR A 100 7.45 4.29 11.08
CA TYR A 100 8.28 3.41 11.91
C TYR A 100 9.44 2.78 11.13
N PHE A 101 9.58 3.10 9.86
CA PHE A 101 10.56 2.51 8.95
C PHE A 101 11.33 3.58 8.21
N ASP A 102 12.54 3.23 7.78
CA ASP A 102 13.33 4.05 6.88
C ASP A 102 12.99 3.62 5.46
N ILE A 103 12.36 4.50 4.69
CA ILE A 103 11.81 4.14 3.37
C ILE A 103 12.36 5.00 2.26
N GLU A 104 12.30 4.43 1.04
CA GLU A 104 12.56 5.12 -0.20
C GLU A 104 11.41 4.79 -1.16
N ILE A 105 10.92 5.79 -1.88
CA ILE A 105 9.82 5.61 -2.83
C ILE A 105 10.37 5.64 -4.25
N GLU A 106 10.09 4.58 -4.97
CA GLU A 106 10.39 4.46 -6.39
C GLU A 106 9.10 4.73 -7.19
N MET A 107 9.20 5.61 -8.19
CA MET A 107 8.07 5.94 -9.05
C MET A 107 8.45 5.86 -10.52
#